data_b9998d6e7796a34436e7220d871c1e09
#
_entry.id   b9998d6e7796a34436e7220d871c1e09
#
_cell.length_a   1.000
_cell.length_b   1.000
_cell.length_c   1.000
_cell.angle_alpha   90.00
_cell.angle_beta   90.00
_cell.angle_gamma   90.00
#
_symmetry.space_group_name_H-M   'P 1'
#
loop_
_entity.id
_entity.type
_entity.pdbx_description
1 polymer ?
#
loop_
_entity_poly.entity_id
_entity_poly.type
_entity_poly.pdbx_seq_one_letter_code
_entity_poly.pdbx_strand_id
1 'polypeptide(L)'
;PSVTLEESVENADWLSGKLKKEIPEIKTIVPKTGRSDLANDWMGVHQTDIWVILKSPDKWRKGWSKQDIIDQIEPYLQTEPGLSYNFTQPIAMRVDELTSGVKSDLAVKLYGEDLKKMRQAGEDITEIVNNLEGTDNAYLEQPIGQPYLNIEVDREAVASFGLNVNDVQKVIETGIGGKAAGEVFEGQRRFDILVRYPEDLRDNFEKIRNIPIQLPNNDFIPLKRVTNIVPLEGPREIQRENGWRRLILGINIQNIDMGTYVDNLQQEIENNAAIPSGVFVEYGGTFENQQRAMNHLLFVVPLSLFIILGLLYLNFGRMRYAILILLNLPFALSGGVFFLAIRDMYLSVSASIGFVALFGVAVLNGIVLISHVNDLRKEGEDLKSAVIDGAADRLRPVLMTALVASLGFIPMAFNTGPGSEVQRPL
;
A
#
# COMPACT_ATOMS: atom_id res chain seq x y z
N PRO A 1 -15.40 12.41 6.12
CA PRO A 1 -15.74 11.54 7.29
C PRO A 1 -17.15 11.75 7.80
N SER A 2 -17.77 12.90 7.56
CA SER A 2 -19.16 13.22 8.00
C SER A 2 -20.23 12.79 6.99
N VAL A 3 -19.86 12.19 5.89
CA VAL A 3 -20.77 11.75 4.82
C VAL A 3 -21.60 10.55 5.25
N THR A 4 -22.89 10.54 4.90
CA THR A 4 -23.79 9.39 5.12
C THR A 4 -23.52 8.29 4.08
N LEU A 5 -24.05 7.08 4.30
CA LEU A 5 -23.95 6.00 3.33
C LEU A 5 -24.67 6.36 2.03
N GLU A 6 -25.86 6.94 2.14
CA GLU A 6 -26.69 7.37 1.02
C GLU A 6 -25.95 8.37 0.13
N GLU A 7 -25.38 9.41 0.74
CA GLU A 7 -24.60 10.42 0.02
C GLU A 7 -23.34 9.83 -0.64
N SER A 8 -22.67 8.90 0.03
CA SER A 8 -21.52 8.19 -0.53
C SER A 8 -21.90 7.35 -1.76
N VAL A 9 -23.06 6.68 -1.70
CA VAL A 9 -23.60 5.88 -2.82
C VAL A 9 -23.99 6.80 -3.97
N GLU A 10 -24.71 7.89 -3.71
CA GLU A 10 -25.11 8.86 -4.72
C GLU A 10 -23.89 9.47 -5.45
N ASN A 11 -22.86 9.85 -4.70
CA ASN A 11 -21.61 10.35 -5.26
C ASN A 11 -20.91 9.30 -6.13
N ALA A 12 -20.85 8.04 -5.68
CA ALA A 12 -20.26 6.94 -6.42
C ALA A 12 -21.02 6.62 -7.72
N ASP A 13 -22.36 6.65 -7.67
CA ASP A 13 -23.21 6.41 -8.83
C ASP A 13 -23.10 7.56 -9.84
N TRP A 14 -23.13 8.81 -9.37
CA TRP A 14 -22.94 9.99 -10.22
C TRP A 14 -21.58 9.94 -10.95
N LEU A 15 -20.49 9.70 -10.20
CA LEU A 15 -19.15 9.59 -10.77
C LEU A 15 -19.05 8.45 -11.77
N SER A 16 -19.58 7.27 -11.42
CA SER A 16 -19.60 6.10 -12.30
C SER A 16 -20.36 6.36 -13.60
N GLY A 17 -21.49 7.03 -13.50
CA GLY A 17 -22.31 7.44 -14.66
C GLY A 17 -21.56 8.41 -15.58
N LYS A 18 -20.89 9.42 -14.99
CA LYS A 18 -20.08 10.40 -15.72
C LYS A 18 -18.88 9.76 -16.42
N LEU A 19 -18.08 8.97 -15.70
CA LEU A 19 -16.92 8.29 -16.27
C LEU A 19 -17.28 7.34 -17.41
N LYS A 20 -18.35 6.57 -17.25
CA LYS A 20 -18.82 5.63 -18.28
C LYS A 20 -19.28 6.33 -19.56
N LYS A 21 -19.80 7.55 -19.45
CA LYS A 21 -20.24 8.36 -20.59
C LYS A 21 -19.08 9.02 -21.33
N GLU A 22 -18.09 9.51 -20.58
CA GLU A 22 -17.02 10.34 -21.14
C GLU A 22 -15.82 9.50 -21.63
N ILE A 23 -15.64 8.27 -21.10
CA ILE A 23 -14.49 7.43 -21.38
C ILE A 23 -14.94 6.14 -22.07
N PRO A 24 -14.86 6.09 -23.42
CA PRO A 24 -15.37 4.96 -24.20
C PRO A 24 -14.57 3.66 -24.00
N GLU A 25 -13.37 3.70 -23.48
CA GLU A 25 -12.55 2.54 -23.12
C GLU A 25 -13.11 1.74 -21.96
N ILE A 26 -13.98 2.32 -21.15
CA ILE A 26 -14.60 1.65 -20.01
C ILE A 26 -15.67 0.67 -20.51
N LYS A 27 -15.56 -0.58 -20.08
CA LYS A 27 -16.57 -1.62 -20.33
C LYS A 27 -17.67 -1.56 -19.28
N THR A 28 -17.32 -1.55 -18.01
CA THR A 28 -18.25 -1.45 -16.89
C THR A 28 -17.57 -0.85 -15.66
N ILE A 29 -18.38 -0.26 -14.79
CA ILE A 29 -17.94 0.28 -13.50
C ILE A 29 -18.79 -0.37 -12.41
N VAL A 30 -18.16 -0.78 -11.32
CA VAL A 30 -18.82 -1.36 -10.17
C VAL A 30 -18.32 -0.66 -8.92
N PRO A 31 -19.10 0.27 -8.35
CA PRO A 31 -18.78 0.87 -7.07
C PRO A 31 -19.14 -0.09 -5.92
N LYS A 32 -18.31 -0.13 -4.90
CA LYS A 32 -18.53 -0.83 -3.64
C LYS A 32 -18.32 0.17 -2.51
N THR A 33 -19.39 0.59 -1.86
CA THR A 33 -19.37 1.60 -0.78
C THR A 33 -19.58 0.93 0.57
N GLY A 34 -18.69 1.24 1.51
CA GLY A 34 -18.80 0.70 2.86
C GLY A 34 -18.62 -0.82 2.93
N ARG A 35 -19.13 -1.41 4.00
CA ARG A 35 -19.05 -2.85 4.28
C ARG A 35 -20.38 -3.41 4.74
N SER A 36 -20.58 -4.71 4.57
CA SER A 36 -21.68 -5.44 5.23
C SER A 36 -21.30 -5.77 6.69
N ASP A 37 -22.28 -6.08 7.53
CA ASP A 37 -22.06 -6.44 8.94
C ASP A 37 -21.16 -7.66 9.14
N LEU A 38 -21.12 -8.57 8.17
CA LEU A 38 -20.31 -9.78 8.17
C LEU A 38 -19.03 -9.69 7.33
N ALA A 39 -18.65 -8.50 6.87
CA ALA A 39 -17.48 -8.35 6.01
C ALA A 39 -16.17 -8.39 6.78
N ASN A 40 -15.17 -9.03 6.17
CA ASN A 40 -13.78 -9.01 6.65
C ASN A 40 -13.01 -7.76 6.19
N ASP A 41 -13.67 -6.88 5.43
CA ASP A 41 -13.09 -5.68 4.86
C ASP A 41 -13.53 -4.45 5.67
N TRP A 42 -12.58 -3.72 6.21
CA TRP A 42 -12.79 -2.59 7.12
C TRP A 42 -13.03 -1.28 6.37
N MET A 43 -13.98 -1.26 5.45
CA MET A 43 -14.36 -0.04 4.74
C MET A 43 -15.41 0.74 5.51
N GLY A 44 -15.13 2.01 5.73
CA GLY A 44 -16.14 2.93 6.27
C GLY A 44 -17.17 3.36 5.22
N VAL A 45 -18.33 3.88 5.64
CA VAL A 45 -19.40 4.35 4.74
C VAL A 45 -18.98 5.50 3.82
N HIS A 46 -17.89 6.21 4.12
CA HIS A 46 -17.29 7.28 3.30
C HIS A 46 -16.27 6.77 2.28
N GLN A 47 -15.94 5.48 2.31
CA GLN A 47 -14.98 4.86 1.42
C GLN A 47 -15.72 4.08 0.35
N THR A 48 -15.29 4.25 -0.90
CA THR A 48 -15.84 3.54 -2.03
C THR A 48 -14.70 3.02 -2.91
N ASP A 49 -14.65 1.70 -3.09
CA ASP A 49 -13.81 1.08 -4.11
C ASP A 49 -14.57 1.10 -5.44
N ILE A 50 -14.06 1.81 -6.43
CA ILE A 50 -14.67 1.86 -7.76
C ILE A 50 -13.88 0.98 -8.71
N TRP A 51 -14.44 -0.16 -9.05
CA TRP A 51 -13.84 -1.10 -10.00
C TRP A 51 -14.13 -0.65 -11.43
N VAL A 52 -13.14 -0.08 -12.09
CA VAL A 52 -13.22 0.34 -13.49
C VAL A 52 -12.69 -0.78 -14.38
N ILE A 53 -13.60 -1.51 -15.03
CA ILE A 53 -13.24 -2.60 -15.94
C ILE A 53 -13.14 -2.04 -17.35
N LEU A 54 -11.94 -2.09 -17.92
CA LEU A 54 -11.65 -1.59 -19.25
C LEU A 54 -12.00 -2.64 -20.33
N LYS A 55 -12.23 -2.17 -21.54
CA LYS A 55 -12.30 -3.02 -22.75
C LYS A 55 -10.91 -3.57 -23.06
N SER A 56 -10.83 -4.58 -23.94
CA SER A 56 -9.54 -5.07 -24.47
C SER A 56 -8.74 -3.92 -25.10
N PRO A 57 -7.39 -3.92 -24.99
CA PRO A 57 -6.53 -2.84 -25.52
C PRO A 57 -6.67 -2.57 -27.01
N ASP A 58 -7.07 -3.60 -27.80
CA ASP A 58 -7.38 -3.48 -29.22
C ASP A 58 -8.58 -2.56 -29.53
N LYS A 59 -9.41 -2.28 -28.53
CA LYS A 59 -10.60 -1.41 -28.61
C LYS A 59 -10.40 -0.03 -28.02
N TRP A 60 -9.20 0.28 -27.55
CA TRP A 60 -8.86 1.60 -27.04
C TRP A 60 -8.57 2.56 -28.20
N ARG A 61 -8.57 3.86 -27.90
CA ARG A 61 -8.10 4.88 -28.82
C ARG A 61 -6.68 4.56 -29.26
N LYS A 62 -6.40 4.75 -30.55
CA LYS A 62 -5.11 4.37 -31.16
C LYS A 62 -3.94 5.07 -30.45
N GLY A 63 -2.98 4.27 -29.96
CA GLY A 63 -1.79 4.76 -29.28
C GLY A 63 -1.98 5.03 -27.78
N TRP A 64 -3.18 4.77 -27.24
CA TRP A 64 -3.44 4.95 -25.82
C TRP A 64 -2.91 3.81 -24.99
N SER A 65 -2.28 4.17 -23.89
CA SER A 65 -1.88 3.28 -22.80
C SER A 65 -2.92 3.30 -21.67
N LYS A 66 -2.72 2.48 -20.66
CA LYS A 66 -3.52 2.52 -19.42
C LYS A 66 -3.35 3.87 -18.70
N GLN A 67 -2.12 4.43 -18.74
CA GLN A 67 -1.83 5.70 -18.09
C GLN A 67 -2.64 6.84 -18.73
N ASP A 68 -2.74 6.88 -20.05
CA ASP A 68 -3.54 7.92 -20.74
C ASP A 68 -5.02 7.88 -20.34
N ILE A 69 -5.55 6.66 -19.99
CA ILE A 69 -6.92 6.53 -19.47
C ILE A 69 -7.01 7.07 -18.04
N ILE A 70 -6.02 6.80 -17.19
CA ILE A 70 -5.95 7.32 -15.82
C ILE A 70 -5.88 8.85 -15.85
N ASP A 71 -4.98 9.41 -16.67
CA ASP A 71 -4.81 10.86 -16.84
C ASP A 71 -6.10 11.54 -17.32
N GLN A 72 -6.96 10.82 -18.04
CA GLN A 72 -8.26 11.33 -18.44
C GLN A 72 -9.33 11.21 -17.34
N ILE A 73 -9.21 10.25 -16.41
CA ILE A 73 -10.13 10.10 -15.28
C ILE A 73 -9.86 11.18 -14.22
N GLU A 74 -8.60 11.45 -13.97
CA GLU A 74 -8.13 12.29 -12.87
C GLU A 74 -8.78 13.68 -12.78
N PRO A 75 -8.94 14.46 -13.86
CA PRO A 75 -9.59 15.76 -13.80
C PRO A 75 -11.04 15.73 -13.29
N TYR A 76 -11.75 14.59 -13.49
CA TYR A 76 -13.10 14.44 -12.96
C TYR A 76 -13.11 14.24 -11.44
N LEU A 77 -12.07 13.62 -10.90
CA LEU A 77 -11.91 13.41 -9.46
C LEU A 77 -11.46 14.70 -8.75
N GLN A 78 -10.59 15.48 -9.38
CA GLN A 78 -10.09 16.75 -8.85
C GLN A 78 -11.17 17.83 -8.78
N THR A 79 -12.23 17.74 -9.60
CA THR A 79 -13.31 18.75 -9.59
C THR A 79 -14.25 18.61 -8.41
N GLU A 80 -14.22 17.48 -7.68
CA GLU A 80 -15.13 17.24 -6.56
C GLU A 80 -14.46 17.65 -5.24
N PRO A 81 -15.00 18.67 -4.54
CA PRO A 81 -14.39 19.15 -3.31
C PRO A 81 -14.49 18.10 -2.18
N GLY A 82 -13.38 17.89 -1.47
CA GLY A 82 -13.33 16.98 -0.33
C GLY A 82 -13.20 15.50 -0.70
N LEU A 83 -13.00 15.16 -1.98
CA LEU A 83 -12.73 13.82 -2.45
C LEU A 83 -11.23 13.56 -2.45
N SER A 84 -10.80 12.53 -1.71
CA SER A 84 -9.45 11.95 -1.84
C SER A 84 -9.54 10.65 -2.62
N TYR A 85 -8.65 10.45 -3.57
CA TYR A 85 -8.66 9.28 -4.44
C TYR A 85 -7.26 8.66 -4.57
N ASN A 86 -7.23 7.37 -4.91
CA ASN A 86 -6.03 6.65 -5.23
C ASN A 86 -6.32 5.64 -6.36
N PHE A 87 -5.40 5.55 -7.34
CA PHE A 87 -5.48 4.55 -8.41
C PHE A 87 -4.67 3.32 -8.02
N THR A 88 -5.34 2.18 -8.00
CA THR A 88 -4.71 0.90 -7.64
C THR A 88 -5.09 -0.20 -8.62
N GLN A 89 -4.39 -1.32 -8.53
CA GLN A 89 -4.79 -2.56 -9.19
C GLN A 89 -5.27 -3.56 -8.14
N PRO A 90 -6.36 -4.30 -8.38
CA PRO A 90 -6.95 -5.16 -7.35
C PRO A 90 -5.97 -6.18 -6.72
N ILE A 91 -5.09 -6.78 -7.53
CA ILE A 91 -4.09 -7.75 -7.03
C ILE A 91 -2.98 -7.05 -6.28
N ALA A 92 -2.42 -5.96 -6.84
CA ALA A 92 -1.37 -5.17 -6.18
C ALA A 92 -1.88 -4.63 -4.84
N MET A 93 -3.08 -4.04 -4.82
CA MET A 93 -3.71 -3.53 -3.61
C MET A 93 -3.81 -4.61 -2.52
N ARG A 94 -4.22 -5.85 -2.86
CA ARG A 94 -4.30 -6.94 -1.89
C ARG A 94 -2.93 -7.40 -1.39
N VAL A 95 -1.92 -7.41 -2.26
CA VAL A 95 -0.55 -7.73 -1.86
C VAL A 95 -0.02 -6.65 -0.91
N ASP A 96 -0.22 -5.38 -1.23
CA ASP A 96 0.23 -4.25 -0.42
C ASP A 96 -0.47 -4.22 0.94
N GLU A 97 -1.78 -4.46 0.99
CA GLU A 97 -2.53 -4.60 2.24
C GLU A 97 -1.99 -5.71 3.14
N LEU A 98 -1.63 -6.87 2.55
CA LEU A 98 -1.13 -8.02 3.31
C LEU A 98 0.33 -7.87 3.73
N THR A 99 1.15 -7.18 2.95
CA THR A 99 2.61 -7.10 3.17
C THR A 99 3.02 -5.85 3.92
N SER A 100 2.40 -4.71 3.65
CA SER A 100 2.73 -3.41 4.23
C SER A 100 1.60 -2.79 5.05
N GLY A 101 0.38 -3.32 4.92
CA GLY A 101 -0.82 -2.80 5.57
C GLY A 101 -1.27 -1.43 5.03
N VAL A 102 -0.73 -1.00 3.88
CA VAL A 102 -0.99 0.31 3.27
C VAL A 102 -1.11 0.18 1.77
N LYS A 103 -1.99 0.97 1.15
CA LYS A 103 -2.31 0.95 -0.29
C LYS A 103 -1.52 2.02 -1.09
N SER A 104 -0.29 2.35 -0.71
CA SER A 104 0.53 3.38 -1.35
C SER A 104 2.00 2.95 -1.46
N ASP A 105 2.75 3.61 -2.34
CA ASP A 105 4.18 3.34 -2.51
C ASP A 105 4.96 3.61 -1.23
N LEU A 106 4.72 4.75 -0.61
CA LEU A 106 5.29 5.15 0.68
C LEU A 106 4.16 5.45 1.67
N ALA A 107 4.36 5.08 2.92
CA ALA A 107 3.50 5.44 4.03
C ALA A 107 4.29 6.17 5.11
N VAL A 108 3.86 7.37 5.46
CA VAL A 108 4.31 8.03 6.68
C VAL A 108 3.33 7.63 7.78
N LYS A 109 3.78 6.79 8.69
CA LYS A 109 2.99 6.28 9.82
C LYS A 109 3.22 7.16 11.04
N LEU A 110 2.16 7.74 11.53
CA LEU A 110 2.16 8.54 12.74
C LEU A 110 1.62 7.71 13.90
N TYR A 111 2.38 7.59 14.97
CA TYR A 111 1.98 6.87 16.17
C TYR A 111 1.83 7.82 17.35
N GLY A 112 0.84 7.60 18.20
CA GLY A 112 0.60 8.39 19.39
C GLY A 112 -0.67 8.00 20.13
N GLU A 113 -0.94 8.61 21.26
CA GLU A 113 -2.17 8.38 22.02
C GLU A 113 -3.28 9.38 21.66
N ASP A 114 -2.92 10.60 21.25
CA ASP A 114 -3.82 11.70 20.94
C ASP A 114 -4.04 11.81 19.42
N LEU A 115 -5.22 11.41 18.97
CA LEU A 115 -5.60 11.46 17.55
C LEU A 115 -5.63 12.88 16.97
N LYS A 116 -5.93 13.90 17.81
CA LYS A 116 -5.95 15.30 17.34
C LYS A 116 -4.54 15.79 17.04
N LYS A 117 -3.58 15.49 17.94
CA LYS A 117 -2.16 15.81 17.73
C LYS A 117 -1.58 15.06 16.52
N MET A 118 -1.92 13.78 16.37
CA MET A 118 -1.50 12.98 15.22
C MET A 118 -2.07 13.55 13.92
N ARG A 119 -3.33 13.97 13.91
CA ARG A 119 -3.96 14.59 12.75
C ARG A 119 -3.27 15.92 12.40
N GLN A 120 -3.01 16.78 13.36
CA GLN A 120 -2.30 18.04 13.13
C GLN A 120 -0.93 17.80 12.51
N ALA A 121 -0.13 16.88 13.10
CA ALA A 121 1.16 16.51 12.53
C ALA A 121 1.03 15.93 11.11
N GLY A 122 -0.01 15.14 10.87
CA GLY A 122 -0.30 14.58 9.54
C GLY A 122 -0.66 15.66 8.51
N GLU A 123 -1.43 16.67 8.90
CA GLU A 123 -1.77 17.82 8.05
C GLU A 123 -0.52 18.66 7.71
N ASP A 124 0.32 18.95 8.70
CA ASP A 124 1.59 19.68 8.50
C ASP A 124 2.52 18.89 7.54
N ILE A 125 2.66 17.59 7.73
CA ILE A 125 3.47 16.75 6.83
C ILE A 125 2.85 16.65 5.43
N THR A 126 1.53 16.62 5.32
CA THR A 126 0.84 16.58 4.02
C THR A 126 1.12 17.84 3.20
N GLU A 127 1.19 19.01 3.84
CA GLU A 127 1.56 20.26 3.19
C GLU A 127 3.01 20.21 2.64
N ILE A 128 3.94 19.66 3.40
CA ILE A 128 5.32 19.44 2.96
C ILE A 128 5.36 18.49 1.77
N VAL A 129 4.68 17.34 1.85
CA VAL A 129 4.64 16.32 0.82
C VAL A 129 4.08 16.86 -0.50
N ASN A 130 3.00 17.65 -0.44
CA ASN A 130 2.39 18.22 -1.64
C ASN A 130 3.30 19.21 -2.38
N ASN A 131 4.30 19.77 -1.70
CA ASN A 131 5.28 20.68 -2.30
C ASN A 131 6.59 19.99 -2.68
N LEU A 132 6.75 18.69 -2.37
CA LEU A 132 7.97 17.93 -2.62
C LEU A 132 7.99 17.41 -4.06
N GLU A 133 9.12 17.59 -4.76
CA GLU A 133 9.30 17.09 -6.12
C GLU A 133 9.24 15.55 -6.15
N GLY A 134 8.49 15.01 -7.10
CA GLY A 134 8.29 13.57 -7.25
C GLY A 134 7.05 13.02 -6.55
N THR A 135 6.27 13.86 -5.86
CA THR A 135 4.95 13.48 -5.34
C THR A 135 3.94 13.46 -6.47
N ASP A 136 3.29 12.32 -6.69
CA ASP A 136 2.15 12.18 -7.58
C ASP A 136 0.85 12.50 -6.84
N ASN A 137 0.62 11.84 -5.73
CA ASN A 137 -0.58 11.98 -4.91
C ASN A 137 -0.26 11.66 -3.46
N ALA A 138 -0.88 12.40 -2.54
CA ALA A 138 -0.80 12.16 -1.11
C ALA A 138 -2.19 12.17 -0.48
N TYR A 139 -2.46 11.22 0.41
CA TYR A 139 -3.72 11.16 1.14
C TYR A 139 -3.50 10.87 2.61
N LEU A 140 -4.09 11.69 3.46
CA LEU A 140 -4.07 11.52 4.91
C LEU A 140 -5.36 10.83 5.35
N GLU A 141 -5.24 9.74 6.12
CA GLU A 141 -6.38 9.13 6.78
C GLU A 141 -7.07 10.14 7.71
N GLN A 142 -8.39 10.08 7.76
CA GLN A 142 -9.16 10.98 8.60
C GLN A 142 -9.89 10.20 9.71
N PRO A 143 -9.22 10.01 10.86
CA PRO A 143 -9.76 9.22 11.95
C PRO A 143 -10.87 9.92 12.74
N ILE A 144 -10.99 11.25 12.64
CA ILE A 144 -11.93 12.10 13.41
C ILE A 144 -12.89 12.78 12.44
N GLY A 145 -14.09 13.11 12.94
CA GLY A 145 -15.12 13.85 12.19
C GLY A 145 -16.42 13.09 12.02
N GLN A 146 -16.57 11.93 12.69
CA GLN A 146 -17.86 11.26 12.73
C GLN A 146 -18.77 11.94 13.74
N PRO A 147 -19.99 12.36 13.34
CA PRO A 147 -20.97 12.85 14.30
C PRO A 147 -21.51 11.72 15.17
N TYR A 148 -21.50 11.92 16.46
CA TYR A 148 -22.09 11.04 17.47
C TYR A 148 -23.19 11.78 18.23
N LEU A 149 -24.20 11.06 18.59
CA LEU A 149 -25.18 11.52 19.56
C LEU A 149 -24.83 10.94 20.94
N ASN A 150 -24.24 11.78 21.79
CA ASN A 150 -23.93 11.38 23.17
C ASN A 150 -25.15 11.57 24.07
N ILE A 151 -25.60 10.49 24.67
CA ILE A 151 -26.74 10.50 25.58
C ILE A 151 -26.25 10.13 26.98
N GLU A 152 -26.01 11.15 27.80
CA GLU A 152 -25.60 10.98 29.20
C GLU A 152 -26.80 10.90 30.11
N VAL A 153 -26.90 9.82 30.86
CA VAL A 153 -28.02 9.62 31.82
C VAL A 153 -27.76 10.40 33.10
N ASP A 154 -28.67 11.32 33.42
CA ASP A 154 -28.67 12.04 34.70
C ASP A 154 -29.23 11.14 35.81
N ARG A 155 -28.31 10.62 36.64
CA ARG A 155 -28.65 9.66 37.70
C ARG A 155 -29.54 10.26 38.80
N GLU A 156 -29.38 11.54 39.10
CA GLU A 156 -30.19 12.23 40.11
C GLU A 156 -31.63 12.45 39.60
N ALA A 157 -31.76 12.90 38.36
CA ALA A 157 -33.05 13.03 37.71
C ALA A 157 -33.76 11.67 37.59
N VAL A 158 -33.05 10.61 37.14
CA VAL A 158 -33.58 9.25 37.04
C VAL A 158 -34.16 8.78 38.40
N ALA A 159 -33.39 8.95 39.49
CA ALA A 159 -33.80 8.58 40.83
C ALA A 159 -35.02 9.38 41.29
N SER A 160 -35.08 10.69 40.98
CA SER A 160 -36.23 11.54 41.37
C SER A 160 -37.57 11.14 40.75
N PHE A 161 -37.50 10.52 39.54
CA PHE A 161 -38.65 9.96 38.84
C PHE A 161 -38.96 8.49 39.21
N GLY A 162 -38.22 7.89 40.15
CA GLY A 162 -38.38 6.50 40.55
C GLY A 162 -37.95 5.47 39.47
N LEU A 163 -37.13 5.88 38.54
CA LEU A 163 -36.58 5.05 37.47
C LEU A 163 -35.19 4.48 37.83
N ASN A 164 -34.80 3.44 37.17
CA ASN A 164 -33.41 2.96 37.17
C ASN A 164 -32.70 3.38 35.86
N VAL A 165 -31.38 3.56 35.92
CA VAL A 165 -30.57 3.85 34.74
C VAL A 165 -30.79 2.81 33.62
N ASN A 166 -30.98 1.55 34.00
CA ASN A 166 -31.24 0.47 33.06
C ASN A 166 -32.57 0.63 32.29
N ASP A 167 -33.60 1.23 32.91
CA ASP A 167 -34.90 1.48 32.26
C ASP A 167 -34.73 2.54 31.15
N VAL A 168 -33.94 3.60 31.42
CA VAL A 168 -33.61 4.63 30.44
C VAL A 168 -32.76 4.03 29.30
N GLN A 169 -31.75 3.24 29.64
CA GLN A 169 -30.87 2.58 28.64
C GLN A 169 -31.67 1.63 27.74
N LYS A 170 -32.61 0.84 28.28
CA LYS A 170 -33.48 -0.03 27.46
C LYS A 170 -34.31 0.75 26.45
N VAL A 171 -34.82 1.92 26.82
CA VAL A 171 -35.58 2.76 25.89
C VAL A 171 -34.67 3.29 24.78
N ILE A 172 -33.47 3.74 25.13
CA ILE A 172 -32.48 4.21 24.16
C ILE A 172 -32.06 3.06 23.21
N GLU A 173 -31.66 1.92 23.77
CA GLU A 173 -31.24 0.73 23.00
C GLU A 173 -32.35 0.26 22.06
N THR A 174 -33.55 0.02 22.58
CA THR A 174 -34.68 -0.50 21.80
C THR A 174 -35.24 0.55 20.86
N GLY A 175 -35.44 1.76 21.34
CA GLY A 175 -36.11 2.81 20.58
C GLY A 175 -35.26 3.39 19.47
N ILE A 176 -33.96 3.66 19.70
CA ILE A 176 -33.07 4.28 18.75
C ILE A 176 -32.28 3.22 17.98
N GLY A 177 -31.56 2.34 18.69
CA GLY A 177 -30.72 1.31 18.10
C GLY A 177 -31.50 0.18 17.43
N GLY A 178 -32.59 -0.21 18.09
CA GLY A 178 -33.36 -1.39 17.72
C GLY A 178 -32.94 -2.63 18.50
N LYS A 179 -33.90 -3.45 18.87
CA LYS A 179 -33.68 -4.71 19.59
C LYS A 179 -34.38 -5.86 18.88
N ALA A 180 -33.64 -6.95 18.64
CA ALA A 180 -34.23 -8.16 18.11
C ALA A 180 -35.21 -8.77 19.14
N ALA A 181 -36.48 -8.91 18.75
CA ALA A 181 -37.54 -9.50 19.55
C ALA A 181 -37.76 -11.00 19.24
N GLY A 182 -37.21 -11.48 18.12
CA GLY A 182 -37.30 -12.87 17.68
C GLY A 182 -36.73 -13.01 16.29
N GLU A 183 -36.80 -14.22 15.76
CA GLU A 183 -36.32 -14.55 14.40
C GLU A 183 -37.46 -15.15 13.56
N VAL A 184 -37.50 -14.84 12.27
CA VAL A 184 -38.34 -15.50 11.27
C VAL A 184 -37.48 -16.43 10.44
N PHE A 185 -37.94 -17.66 10.27
CA PHE A 185 -37.27 -18.67 9.47
C PHE A 185 -37.95 -18.80 8.10
N GLU A 186 -37.19 -18.57 7.02
CA GLU A 186 -37.63 -18.83 5.65
C GLU A 186 -36.72 -19.89 5.03
N GLY A 187 -37.06 -21.15 5.21
CA GLY A 187 -36.20 -22.28 4.85
C GLY A 187 -34.93 -22.28 5.70
N GLN A 188 -33.77 -22.07 5.09
CA GLN A 188 -32.47 -21.98 5.78
C GLN A 188 -32.08 -20.56 6.16
N ARG A 189 -32.84 -19.57 5.74
CA ARG A 189 -32.56 -18.16 6.02
C ARG A 189 -33.20 -17.76 7.35
N ARG A 190 -32.51 -16.94 8.12
CA ARG A 190 -32.99 -16.35 9.39
C ARG A 190 -33.04 -14.84 9.22
N PHE A 191 -34.12 -14.25 9.68
CA PHE A 191 -34.35 -12.80 9.67
C PHE A 191 -34.77 -12.35 11.08
N ASP A 192 -34.04 -11.40 11.62
CA ASP A 192 -34.40 -10.83 12.93
C ASP A 192 -35.65 -9.97 12.83
N ILE A 193 -36.54 -10.12 13.80
CA ILE A 193 -37.67 -9.19 14.03
C ILE A 193 -37.12 -8.03 14.85
N LEU A 194 -36.74 -6.94 14.20
CA LEU A 194 -36.18 -5.77 14.87
C LEU A 194 -37.27 -4.81 15.31
N VAL A 195 -37.36 -4.54 16.64
CA VAL A 195 -38.26 -3.54 17.23
C VAL A 195 -37.51 -2.25 17.47
N ARG A 196 -37.94 -1.16 16.83
CA ARG A 196 -37.39 0.19 17.01
C ARG A 196 -38.44 1.25 16.69
N TYR A 197 -38.22 2.48 17.08
CA TYR A 197 -39.03 3.60 16.62
C TYR A 197 -38.94 3.78 15.11
N PRO A 198 -39.97 4.27 14.44
CA PRO A 198 -39.93 4.58 13.03
C PRO A 198 -38.88 5.66 12.74
N GLU A 199 -38.39 5.70 11.49
CA GLU A 199 -37.27 6.52 11.09
C GLU A 199 -37.49 8.01 11.33
N ASP A 200 -38.69 8.48 11.04
CA ASP A 200 -39.11 9.85 11.26
C ASP A 200 -39.02 10.33 12.73
N LEU A 201 -38.98 9.43 13.71
CA LEU A 201 -38.73 9.74 15.11
C LEU A 201 -37.25 9.67 15.52
N ARG A 202 -36.41 9.11 14.68
CA ARG A 202 -34.98 8.88 14.96
C ARG A 202 -34.05 9.75 14.12
N ASP A 203 -34.57 10.40 13.08
CA ASP A 203 -33.81 11.21 12.10
C ASP A 203 -33.47 12.62 12.63
N ASN A 204 -34.10 13.06 13.69
CA ASN A 204 -34.01 14.42 14.20
C ASN A 204 -33.65 14.45 15.68
N PHE A 205 -32.66 15.26 16.02
CA PHE A 205 -32.19 15.50 17.39
C PHE A 205 -33.32 15.87 18.37
N GLU A 206 -34.23 16.80 17.98
CA GLU A 206 -35.33 17.23 18.83
C GLU A 206 -36.37 16.13 19.04
N LYS A 207 -36.62 15.27 18.06
CA LYS A 207 -37.52 14.14 18.19
C LYS A 207 -36.96 13.10 19.13
N ILE A 208 -35.64 12.81 19.05
CA ILE A 208 -34.97 11.90 19.98
C ILE A 208 -35.08 12.40 21.44
N ARG A 209 -34.87 13.69 21.68
CA ARG A 209 -35.02 14.30 23.00
C ARG A 209 -36.40 14.14 23.61
N ASN A 210 -37.41 14.03 22.77
CA ASN A 210 -38.84 13.92 23.20
C ASN A 210 -39.36 12.48 23.20
N ILE A 211 -38.52 11.46 23.00
CA ILE A 211 -38.90 10.05 23.12
C ILE A 211 -39.52 9.82 24.51
N PRO A 212 -40.74 9.22 24.60
CA PRO A 212 -41.40 9.00 25.87
C PRO A 212 -40.77 7.84 26.65
N ILE A 213 -40.54 8.06 27.94
CA ILE A 213 -40.17 7.04 28.94
C ILE A 213 -41.33 6.82 29.88
N GLN A 214 -41.72 5.58 30.06
CA GLN A 214 -42.81 5.22 30.99
C GLN A 214 -42.29 5.21 32.43
N LEU A 215 -43.00 5.87 33.32
CA LEU A 215 -42.77 5.88 34.75
C LEU A 215 -43.48 4.69 35.45
N PRO A 216 -43.07 4.33 36.68
CA PRO A 216 -43.71 3.26 37.45
C PRO A 216 -45.22 3.49 37.73
N ASN A 217 -45.67 4.73 37.72
CA ASN A 217 -47.08 5.12 37.87
C ASN A 217 -47.87 5.11 36.54
N ASN A 218 -47.30 4.62 35.45
CA ASN A 218 -47.80 4.62 34.07
C ASN A 218 -47.88 5.98 33.37
N ASP A 219 -47.37 7.06 33.98
CA ASP A 219 -47.18 8.34 33.29
C ASP A 219 -46.01 8.28 32.34
N PHE A 220 -45.88 9.27 31.46
CA PHE A 220 -44.75 9.38 30.49
C PHE A 220 -44.02 10.70 30.66
N ILE A 221 -42.71 10.64 30.61
CA ILE A 221 -41.83 11.82 30.54
C ILE A 221 -40.94 11.75 29.29
N PRO A 222 -40.56 12.90 28.72
CA PRO A 222 -39.62 12.89 27.61
C PRO A 222 -38.19 12.57 28.07
N LEU A 223 -37.41 11.85 27.23
CA LEU A 223 -36.04 11.41 27.48
C LEU A 223 -35.14 12.56 27.99
N LYS A 224 -35.30 13.77 27.47
CA LYS A 224 -34.53 14.97 27.88
C LYS A 224 -34.68 15.35 29.36
N ARG A 225 -35.65 14.79 30.08
CA ARG A 225 -35.86 15.06 31.52
C ARG A 225 -34.92 14.26 32.41
N VAL A 226 -34.36 13.18 31.88
CA VAL A 226 -33.49 12.24 32.60
C VAL A 226 -32.15 12.01 31.87
N THR A 227 -31.90 12.75 30.80
CA THR A 227 -30.65 12.65 30.03
C THR A 227 -30.17 14.01 29.54
N ASN A 228 -28.88 14.18 29.45
CA ASN A 228 -28.23 15.25 28.70
C ASN A 228 -27.83 14.70 27.34
N ILE A 229 -28.39 15.27 26.27
CA ILE A 229 -28.18 14.79 24.91
C ILE A 229 -27.44 15.88 24.15
N VAL A 230 -26.19 15.58 23.71
CA VAL A 230 -25.34 16.53 23.00
C VAL A 230 -24.71 15.87 21.76
N PRO A 231 -24.71 16.56 20.63
CA PRO A 231 -23.93 16.10 19.47
C PRO A 231 -22.44 16.29 19.76
N LEU A 232 -21.66 15.27 19.46
CA LEU A 232 -20.20 15.29 19.56
C LEU A 232 -19.58 14.84 18.26
N GLU A 233 -18.41 15.36 17.95
CA GLU A 233 -17.54 14.77 16.94
C GLU A 233 -16.55 13.84 17.62
N GLY A 234 -16.46 12.62 17.11
CA GLY A 234 -15.59 11.60 17.67
C GLY A 234 -14.78 10.86 16.61
N PRO A 235 -13.92 9.95 17.10
CA PRO A 235 -13.18 9.09 16.20
C PRO A 235 -14.14 8.11 15.51
N ARG A 236 -13.99 8.01 14.21
CA ARG A 236 -14.73 7.03 13.42
C ARG A 236 -14.13 5.64 13.54
N GLU A 237 -12.83 5.58 13.42
CA GLU A 237 -12.00 4.38 13.47
C GLU A 237 -10.72 4.71 14.21
N ILE A 238 -10.27 3.79 15.05
CA ILE A 238 -8.98 3.90 15.72
C ILE A 238 -8.14 2.73 15.28
N GLN A 239 -7.32 2.94 14.28
CA GLN A 239 -6.37 1.94 13.81
C GLN A 239 -5.21 1.79 14.79
N ARG A 240 -4.73 0.56 14.92
CA ARG A 240 -3.61 0.24 15.81
C ARG A 240 -2.61 -0.67 15.12
N GLU A 241 -1.35 -0.43 15.41
CA GLU A 241 -0.24 -1.29 15.00
C GLU A 241 0.66 -1.50 16.22
N ASN A 242 0.99 -2.74 16.54
CA ASN A 242 1.78 -3.10 17.72
C ASN A 242 1.27 -2.49 19.05
N GLY A 243 -0.05 -2.31 19.18
CA GLY A 243 -0.69 -1.71 20.35
C GLY A 243 -0.79 -0.19 20.35
N TRP A 244 0.00 0.52 19.57
CA TRP A 244 -0.05 1.98 19.40
C TRP A 244 -1.17 2.40 18.44
N ARG A 245 -1.82 3.52 18.71
CA ARG A 245 -2.73 4.14 17.73
C ARG A 245 -1.90 4.61 16.55
N ARG A 246 -2.43 4.42 15.34
CA ARG A 246 -1.76 4.73 14.08
C ARG A 246 -2.63 5.63 13.21
N LEU A 247 -2.00 6.57 12.54
CA LEU A 247 -2.55 7.38 11.45
C LEU A 247 -1.59 7.32 10.27
N ILE A 248 -2.11 7.12 9.07
CA ILE A 248 -1.29 6.96 7.86
C ILE A 248 -1.48 8.15 6.94
N LEU A 249 -0.36 8.70 6.48
CA LEU A 249 -0.26 9.50 5.27
C LEU A 249 0.31 8.61 4.17
N GLY A 250 -0.52 8.21 3.21
CA GLY A 250 -0.12 7.46 2.03
C GLY A 250 0.35 8.39 0.93
N ILE A 251 1.46 8.04 0.27
CA ILE A 251 2.11 8.85 -0.76
C ILE A 251 2.41 7.94 -1.95
N ASN A 252 2.01 8.36 -3.15
CA ASN A 252 2.42 7.77 -4.41
C ASN A 252 3.51 8.65 -5.04
N ILE A 253 4.51 8.02 -5.63
CA ILE A 253 5.72 8.67 -6.10
C ILE A 253 5.87 8.45 -7.60
N GLN A 254 6.30 9.47 -8.33
CA GLN A 254 6.58 9.37 -9.77
C GLN A 254 7.87 10.10 -10.14
N ASN A 255 8.55 9.58 -11.16
CA ASN A 255 9.73 10.20 -11.80
C ASN A 255 10.95 10.44 -10.87
N ILE A 256 11.00 9.82 -9.69
CA ILE A 256 12.11 9.89 -8.75
C ILE A 256 12.37 8.52 -8.13
N ASP A 257 13.61 8.26 -7.71
CA ASP A 257 13.92 7.07 -6.93
C ASP A 257 13.33 7.14 -5.53
N MET A 258 12.71 6.03 -5.08
CA MET A 258 12.06 5.91 -3.77
C MET A 258 13.00 6.27 -2.62
N GLY A 259 14.26 5.79 -2.64
CA GLY A 259 15.24 6.09 -1.59
C GLY A 259 15.55 7.58 -1.51
N THR A 260 15.85 8.19 -2.68
CA THR A 260 16.11 9.63 -2.78
C THR A 260 14.92 10.46 -2.32
N TYR A 261 13.69 10.06 -2.69
CA TYR A 261 12.48 10.75 -2.24
C TYR A 261 12.33 10.69 -0.73
N VAL A 262 12.53 9.51 -0.12
CA VAL A 262 12.41 9.35 1.34
C VAL A 262 13.47 10.15 2.09
N ASP A 263 14.70 10.18 1.59
CA ASP A 263 15.78 10.99 2.20
C ASP A 263 15.44 12.50 2.17
N ASN A 264 14.94 12.99 1.04
CA ASN A 264 14.49 14.37 0.90
C ASN A 264 13.30 14.66 1.84
N LEU A 265 12.32 13.77 1.88
CA LEU A 265 11.14 13.90 2.74
C LEU A 265 11.52 13.93 4.22
N GLN A 266 12.46 13.08 4.66
CA GLN A 266 12.95 13.06 6.04
C GLN A 266 13.59 14.39 6.41
N GLN A 267 14.45 14.94 5.54
CA GLN A 267 15.09 16.23 5.76
C GLN A 267 14.07 17.38 5.84
N GLU A 268 13.07 17.37 4.95
CA GLU A 268 12.02 18.39 4.96
C GLU A 268 11.14 18.30 6.22
N ILE A 269 10.78 17.09 6.66
CA ILE A 269 10.01 16.87 7.89
C ILE A 269 10.81 17.33 9.12
N GLU A 270 12.10 16.98 9.22
CA GLU A 270 12.95 17.37 10.33
C GLU A 270 13.13 18.89 10.43
N ASN A 271 13.21 19.59 9.28
CA ASN A 271 13.44 21.03 9.23
C ASN A 271 12.16 21.85 9.39
N ASN A 272 11.02 21.38 8.87
CA ASN A 272 9.83 22.21 8.66
C ASN A 272 8.57 21.70 9.35
N ALA A 273 8.50 20.42 9.78
CA ALA A 273 7.30 19.89 10.43
C ALA A 273 7.32 20.13 11.95
N ALA A 274 6.24 20.67 12.49
CA ALA A 274 6.03 20.80 13.93
C ALA A 274 5.41 19.52 14.51
N ILE A 275 6.25 18.51 14.81
CA ILE A 275 5.77 17.25 15.38
C ILE A 275 5.49 17.43 16.89
N PRO A 276 4.23 17.32 17.35
CA PRO A 276 3.87 17.46 18.75
C PRO A 276 4.51 16.38 19.63
N SER A 277 4.82 16.71 20.87
CA SER A 277 5.35 15.74 21.84
C SER A 277 4.39 14.57 22.04
N GLY A 278 4.92 13.33 21.97
CA GLY A 278 4.16 12.10 22.07
C GLY A 278 3.63 11.57 20.72
N VAL A 279 4.00 12.20 19.60
CA VAL A 279 3.80 11.67 18.25
C VAL A 279 5.14 11.20 17.70
N PHE A 280 5.16 9.98 17.13
CA PHE A 280 6.32 9.37 16.50
C PHE A 280 6.03 9.13 15.02
N VAL A 281 7.05 9.29 14.18
CA VAL A 281 6.95 9.12 12.73
C VAL A 281 7.79 7.92 12.32
N GLU A 282 7.20 7.02 11.53
CA GLU A 282 7.89 5.90 10.89
C GLU A 282 7.54 5.87 9.40
N TYR A 283 8.47 5.35 8.59
CA TYR A 283 8.31 5.23 7.15
C TYR A 283 8.07 3.77 6.78
N GLY A 284 6.95 3.50 6.12
CA GLY A 284 6.48 2.17 5.76
C GLY A 284 6.05 2.10 4.29
N GLY A 285 5.16 1.16 4.00
CA GLY A 285 4.71 0.90 2.63
C GLY A 285 5.66 -0.03 1.87
N THR A 286 5.69 0.07 0.55
CA THR A 286 6.61 -0.73 -0.27
C THR A 286 8.07 -0.38 0.00
N PHE A 287 8.35 0.84 0.47
CA PHE A 287 9.68 1.28 0.91
C PHE A 287 10.27 0.40 2.02
N GLU A 288 9.48 0.06 3.04
CA GLU A 288 9.94 -0.81 4.13
C GLU A 288 10.36 -2.19 3.61
N ASN A 289 9.59 -2.74 2.68
CA ASN A 289 9.90 -4.03 2.05
C ASN A 289 11.17 -3.95 1.20
N GLN A 290 11.34 -2.86 0.45
CA GLN A 290 12.55 -2.59 -0.33
C GLN A 290 13.78 -2.47 0.58
N GLN A 291 13.70 -1.70 1.65
CA GLN A 291 14.79 -1.52 2.61
C GLN A 291 15.16 -2.85 3.29
N ARG A 292 14.15 -3.63 3.71
CA ARG A 292 14.35 -4.96 4.28
C ARG A 292 15.04 -5.91 3.30
N ALA A 293 14.59 -5.91 2.04
CA ALA A 293 15.21 -6.71 0.98
C ALA A 293 16.66 -6.28 0.72
N MET A 294 16.95 -4.99 0.65
CA MET A 294 18.31 -4.47 0.46
C MET A 294 19.22 -4.82 1.64
N ASN A 295 18.74 -4.73 2.87
CA ASN A 295 19.50 -5.14 4.06
C ASN A 295 19.81 -6.66 4.04
N HIS A 296 18.88 -7.50 3.60
CA HIS A 296 19.15 -8.91 3.39
C HIS A 296 20.21 -9.14 2.31
N LEU A 297 20.15 -8.43 1.19
CA LEU A 297 21.14 -8.53 0.12
C LEU A 297 22.54 -8.10 0.57
N LEU A 298 22.64 -7.04 1.38
CA LEU A 298 23.92 -6.60 1.96
C LEU A 298 24.63 -7.69 2.78
N PHE A 299 23.90 -8.62 3.36
CA PHE A 299 24.48 -9.74 4.08
C PHE A 299 24.69 -10.96 3.16
N VAL A 300 23.69 -11.31 2.34
CA VAL A 300 23.70 -12.53 1.53
C VAL A 300 24.73 -12.46 0.39
N VAL A 301 24.91 -11.29 -0.24
CA VAL A 301 25.85 -11.14 -1.35
C VAL A 301 27.32 -11.34 -0.91
N PRO A 302 27.85 -10.67 0.14
CA PRO A 302 29.18 -10.95 0.64
C PRO A 302 29.37 -12.39 1.09
N LEU A 303 28.37 -12.98 1.76
CA LEU A 303 28.42 -14.37 2.20
C LEU A 303 28.52 -15.32 1.00
N SER A 304 27.73 -15.11 -0.04
CA SER A 304 27.79 -15.93 -1.26
C SER A 304 29.15 -15.81 -1.98
N LEU A 305 29.69 -14.61 -2.07
CA LEU A 305 31.03 -14.38 -2.63
C LEU A 305 32.13 -15.09 -1.81
N PHE A 306 32.00 -15.08 -0.49
CA PHE A 306 32.92 -15.79 0.39
C PHE A 306 32.84 -17.31 0.19
N ILE A 307 31.64 -17.87 0.05
CA ILE A 307 31.43 -19.29 -0.25
C ILE A 307 32.00 -19.64 -1.62
N ILE A 308 31.76 -18.81 -2.64
CA ILE A 308 32.29 -18.98 -3.99
C ILE A 308 33.84 -18.97 -3.94
N LEU A 309 34.44 -18.02 -3.22
CA LEU A 309 35.89 -17.96 -3.03
C LEU A 309 36.45 -19.26 -2.41
N GLY A 310 35.75 -19.78 -1.37
CA GLY A 310 36.13 -21.04 -0.74
C GLY A 310 36.04 -22.23 -1.70
N LEU A 311 34.96 -22.34 -2.47
CA LEU A 311 34.78 -23.39 -3.47
C LEU A 311 35.83 -23.30 -4.59
N LEU A 312 36.16 -22.11 -5.07
CA LEU A 312 37.20 -21.87 -6.07
C LEU A 312 38.58 -22.27 -5.51
N TYR A 313 38.87 -21.94 -4.25
CA TYR A 313 40.07 -22.33 -3.59
C TYR A 313 40.21 -23.87 -3.50
N LEU A 314 39.15 -24.55 -3.09
CA LEU A 314 39.11 -26.02 -3.02
C LEU A 314 39.32 -26.66 -4.40
N ASN A 315 38.74 -26.07 -5.45
CA ASN A 315 38.86 -26.58 -6.82
C ASN A 315 40.26 -26.39 -7.42
N PHE A 316 40.86 -25.23 -7.24
CA PHE A 316 42.15 -24.89 -7.86
C PHE A 316 43.38 -25.13 -6.94
N GLY A 317 43.17 -25.31 -5.65
CA GLY A 317 44.25 -25.50 -4.68
C GLY A 317 45.16 -24.27 -4.46
N ARG A 318 44.83 -23.13 -5.08
CA ARG A 318 45.64 -21.90 -5.01
C ARG A 318 44.75 -20.67 -4.97
N MET A 319 44.88 -19.86 -3.93
CA MET A 319 44.11 -18.64 -3.72
C MET A 319 44.24 -17.63 -4.86
N ARG A 320 45.40 -17.59 -5.54
CA ARG A 320 45.64 -16.66 -6.66
C ARG A 320 44.64 -16.85 -7.80
N TYR A 321 44.30 -18.09 -8.15
CA TYR A 321 43.33 -18.39 -9.21
C TYR A 321 41.91 -18.03 -8.79
N ALA A 322 41.54 -18.29 -7.54
CA ALA A 322 40.25 -17.92 -7.01
C ALA A 322 40.03 -16.39 -7.05
N ILE A 323 41.04 -15.63 -6.61
CA ILE A 323 40.99 -14.16 -6.67
C ILE A 323 40.92 -13.64 -8.10
N LEU A 324 41.74 -14.22 -9.05
CA LEU A 324 41.70 -13.85 -10.45
C LEU A 324 40.33 -14.03 -11.08
N ILE A 325 39.64 -15.11 -10.75
CA ILE A 325 38.27 -15.35 -11.24
C ILE A 325 37.31 -14.31 -10.66
N LEU A 326 37.40 -14.01 -9.36
CA LEU A 326 36.54 -13.00 -8.71
C LEU A 326 36.82 -11.58 -9.22
N LEU A 327 38.02 -11.26 -9.66
CA LEU A 327 38.34 -9.96 -10.29
C LEU A 327 37.57 -9.71 -11.60
N ASN A 328 36.96 -10.74 -12.17
CA ASN A 328 36.07 -10.59 -13.32
C ASN A 328 34.72 -9.98 -12.98
N LEU A 329 34.29 -10.07 -11.70
CA LEU A 329 33.00 -9.56 -11.27
C LEU A 329 32.82 -8.04 -11.39
N PRO A 330 33.77 -7.19 -11.00
CA PRO A 330 33.70 -5.75 -11.23
C PRO A 330 33.49 -5.35 -12.70
N PHE A 331 34.08 -6.08 -13.62
CA PHE A 331 33.89 -5.84 -15.07
C PHE A 331 32.47 -6.23 -15.52
N ALA A 332 31.92 -7.35 -15.00
CA ALA A 332 30.57 -7.75 -15.27
C ALA A 332 29.57 -6.74 -14.70
N LEU A 333 29.80 -6.27 -13.46
CA LEU A 333 28.98 -5.22 -12.82
C LEU A 333 28.96 -3.92 -13.63
N SER A 334 30.14 -3.48 -14.13
CA SER A 334 30.21 -2.22 -14.88
C SER A 334 29.32 -2.25 -16.13
N GLY A 335 29.22 -3.39 -16.82
CA GLY A 335 28.31 -3.57 -17.95
C GLY A 335 26.84 -3.44 -17.56
N GLY A 336 26.44 -4.05 -16.45
CA GLY A 336 25.06 -3.98 -15.94
C GLY A 336 24.66 -2.57 -15.51
N VAL A 337 25.53 -1.88 -14.75
CA VAL A 337 25.31 -0.48 -14.34
C VAL A 337 25.20 0.44 -15.55
N PHE A 338 26.07 0.29 -16.52
CA PHE A 338 26.04 1.07 -17.76
C PHE A 338 24.74 0.86 -18.55
N PHE A 339 24.24 -0.37 -18.58
CA PHE A 339 23.00 -0.69 -19.28
C PHE A 339 21.75 -0.16 -18.55
N LEU A 340 21.73 -0.18 -17.21
CA LEU A 340 20.69 0.46 -16.41
C LEU A 340 20.68 1.98 -16.66
N ALA A 341 21.86 2.62 -16.68
CA ALA A 341 21.98 4.06 -16.93
C ALA A 341 21.51 4.47 -18.34
N ILE A 342 21.81 3.68 -19.38
CA ILE A 342 21.33 3.95 -20.75
C ILE A 342 19.81 3.86 -20.84
N ARG A 343 19.20 2.99 -20.04
CA ARG A 343 17.74 2.79 -20.04
C ARG A 343 16.99 3.68 -19.05
N ASP A 344 17.70 4.56 -18.37
CA ASP A 344 17.16 5.44 -17.33
C ASP A 344 16.38 4.67 -16.26
N MET A 345 16.98 3.54 -15.80
CA MET A 345 16.38 2.67 -14.80
C MET A 345 17.16 2.74 -13.49
N TYR A 346 16.44 2.86 -12.39
CA TYR A 346 17.02 2.88 -11.05
C TYR A 346 17.48 1.50 -10.58
N LEU A 347 18.44 1.48 -9.65
CA LEU A 347 18.89 0.25 -9.01
C LEU A 347 17.81 -0.28 -8.06
N SER A 348 17.00 -1.21 -8.54
CA SER A 348 15.94 -1.87 -7.80
C SER A 348 16.40 -3.17 -7.17
N VAL A 349 15.56 -3.75 -6.29
CA VAL A 349 15.77 -5.12 -5.75
C VAL A 349 15.88 -6.15 -6.89
N SER A 350 15.04 -6.02 -7.92
CA SER A 350 15.09 -6.89 -9.11
C SER A 350 16.42 -6.78 -9.85
N ALA A 351 16.92 -5.56 -10.08
CA ALA A 351 18.24 -5.35 -10.69
C ALA A 351 19.36 -5.98 -9.84
N SER A 352 19.29 -5.85 -8.51
CA SER A 352 20.26 -6.44 -7.59
C SER A 352 20.27 -7.98 -7.68
N ILE A 353 19.10 -8.61 -7.83
CA ILE A 353 18.99 -10.06 -8.06
C ILE A 353 19.59 -10.43 -9.44
N GLY A 354 19.36 -9.60 -10.46
CA GLY A 354 19.98 -9.76 -11.78
C GLY A 354 21.51 -9.74 -11.72
N PHE A 355 22.11 -8.83 -10.93
CA PHE A 355 23.54 -8.81 -10.68
C PHE A 355 24.06 -10.09 -10.01
N VAL A 356 23.33 -10.65 -9.04
CA VAL A 356 23.70 -11.92 -8.40
C VAL A 356 23.70 -13.07 -9.42
N ALA A 357 22.71 -13.12 -10.32
CA ALA A 357 22.68 -14.10 -11.40
C ALA A 357 23.85 -13.91 -12.37
N LEU A 358 24.18 -12.66 -12.72
CA LEU A 358 25.33 -12.31 -13.57
C LEU A 358 26.67 -12.77 -12.95
N PHE A 359 26.80 -12.71 -11.62
CA PHE A 359 27.99 -13.21 -10.92
C PHE A 359 28.20 -14.70 -11.19
N GLY A 360 27.15 -15.51 -11.16
CA GLY A 360 27.23 -16.93 -11.46
C GLY A 360 27.77 -17.20 -12.86
N VAL A 361 27.28 -16.50 -13.87
CA VAL A 361 27.75 -16.64 -15.27
C VAL A 361 29.20 -16.16 -15.44
N ALA A 362 29.55 -15.02 -14.83
CA ALA A 362 30.90 -14.47 -14.89
C ALA A 362 31.95 -15.39 -14.25
N VAL A 363 31.59 -15.95 -13.06
CA VAL A 363 32.47 -16.92 -12.37
C VAL A 363 32.61 -18.19 -13.17
N LEU A 364 31.53 -18.74 -13.76
CA LEU A 364 31.59 -19.94 -14.60
C LEU A 364 32.54 -19.75 -15.79
N ASN A 365 32.42 -18.63 -16.50
CA ASN A 365 33.32 -18.31 -17.62
C ASN A 365 34.78 -18.18 -17.17
N GLY A 366 35.00 -17.56 -16.00
CA GLY A 366 36.34 -17.45 -15.41
C GLY A 366 36.95 -18.82 -15.04
N ILE A 367 36.16 -19.73 -14.47
CA ILE A 367 36.58 -21.09 -14.13
C ILE A 367 37.06 -21.84 -15.39
N VAL A 368 36.21 -21.82 -16.43
CA VAL A 368 36.49 -22.52 -17.69
C VAL A 368 37.76 -21.99 -18.36
N LEU A 369 37.98 -20.67 -18.37
CA LEU A 369 39.18 -20.06 -18.93
C LEU A 369 40.44 -20.42 -18.13
N ILE A 370 40.45 -20.21 -16.82
CA ILE A 370 41.62 -20.46 -15.97
C ILE A 370 41.94 -21.96 -15.91
N SER A 371 40.94 -22.83 -15.92
CA SER A 371 41.17 -24.28 -16.00
C SER A 371 41.91 -24.65 -17.27
N HIS A 372 41.47 -24.16 -18.42
CA HIS A 372 42.08 -24.46 -19.72
C HIS A 372 43.51 -23.91 -19.81
N VAL A 373 43.75 -22.67 -19.39
CA VAL A 373 45.12 -22.10 -19.33
C VAL A 373 46.05 -22.94 -18.44
N ASN A 374 45.54 -23.45 -17.31
CA ASN A 374 46.33 -24.32 -16.44
C ASN A 374 46.62 -25.67 -17.06
N ASP A 375 45.73 -26.21 -17.88
CA ASP A 375 45.94 -27.48 -18.56
C ASP A 375 47.00 -27.33 -19.67
N LEU A 376 46.97 -26.26 -20.50
CA LEU A 376 48.03 -25.94 -21.47
C LEU A 376 49.40 -25.76 -20.80
N ARG A 377 49.42 -25.14 -19.62
CA ARG A 377 50.66 -25.02 -18.84
C ARG A 377 51.18 -26.34 -18.32
N LYS A 378 50.33 -27.32 -17.99
CA LYS A 378 50.76 -28.68 -17.60
C LYS A 378 51.33 -29.45 -18.82
N GLU A 379 50.82 -29.14 -20.02
CA GLU A 379 51.31 -29.70 -21.28
C GLU A 379 52.68 -29.14 -21.72
N GLY A 380 53.19 -28.11 -21.01
CA GLY A 380 54.52 -27.56 -21.20
C GLY A 380 54.56 -26.21 -21.91
N GLU A 381 53.45 -25.58 -22.19
CA GLU A 381 53.42 -24.26 -22.82
C GLU A 381 53.94 -23.16 -21.86
N ASP A 382 54.60 -22.15 -22.47
CA ASP A 382 54.97 -20.93 -21.76
C ASP A 382 53.71 -20.16 -21.28
N LEU A 383 53.83 -19.42 -20.17
CA LEU A 383 52.71 -18.69 -19.56
C LEU A 383 52.03 -17.75 -20.56
N LYS A 384 52.81 -17.04 -21.36
CA LYS A 384 52.27 -16.05 -22.31
C LYS A 384 51.52 -16.74 -23.45
N SER A 385 52.06 -17.81 -24.01
CA SER A 385 51.40 -18.61 -25.05
C SER A 385 50.14 -19.27 -24.50
N ALA A 386 50.22 -19.95 -23.36
CA ALA A 386 49.08 -20.60 -22.72
C ALA A 386 47.90 -19.64 -22.42
N VAL A 387 48.17 -18.37 -22.06
CA VAL A 387 47.12 -17.36 -21.85
C VAL A 387 46.53 -16.92 -23.19
N ILE A 388 47.33 -16.68 -24.23
CA ILE A 388 46.84 -16.22 -25.54
C ILE A 388 46.05 -17.34 -26.23
N ASP A 389 46.62 -18.53 -26.29
CA ASP A 389 46.02 -19.68 -26.96
C ASP A 389 44.79 -20.18 -26.20
N GLY A 390 44.88 -20.23 -24.87
CA GLY A 390 43.74 -20.57 -24.01
C GLY A 390 42.58 -19.59 -24.12
N ALA A 391 42.87 -18.29 -24.25
CA ALA A 391 41.85 -17.29 -24.50
C ALA A 391 41.22 -17.41 -25.90
N ALA A 392 42.04 -17.68 -26.92
CA ALA A 392 41.57 -17.88 -28.28
C ALA A 392 40.69 -19.12 -28.41
N ASP A 393 41.08 -20.24 -27.81
CA ASP A 393 40.31 -21.50 -27.82
C ASP A 393 38.98 -21.38 -27.12
N ARG A 394 38.94 -20.61 -26.03
CA ARG A 394 37.72 -20.41 -25.22
C ARG A 394 36.86 -19.24 -25.67
N LEU A 395 37.33 -18.42 -26.61
CA LEU A 395 36.56 -17.27 -27.09
C LEU A 395 35.18 -17.67 -27.65
N ARG A 396 35.18 -18.71 -28.52
CA ARG A 396 33.95 -19.18 -29.15
C ARG A 396 32.92 -19.75 -28.12
N PRO A 397 33.27 -20.68 -27.21
CA PRO A 397 32.36 -21.16 -26.16
C PRO A 397 31.83 -20.04 -25.25
N VAL A 398 32.72 -19.12 -24.81
CA VAL A 398 32.33 -18.01 -23.93
C VAL A 398 31.37 -17.04 -24.63
N LEU A 399 31.66 -16.68 -25.90
CA LEU A 399 30.77 -15.86 -26.70
C LEU A 399 29.39 -16.53 -26.91
N MET A 400 29.38 -17.84 -27.16
CA MET A 400 28.11 -18.59 -27.35
C MET A 400 27.28 -18.59 -26.07
N THR A 401 27.89 -18.84 -24.91
CA THR A 401 27.18 -18.80 -23.63
C THR A 401 26.65 -17.40 -23.30
N ALA A 402 27.43 -16.36 -23.53
CA ALA A 402 27.02 -14.97 -23.35
C ALA A 402 25.86 -14.59 -24.28
N LEU A 403 25.96 -14.96 -25.57
CA LEU A 403 24.92 -14.68 -26.57
C LEU A 403 23.61 -15.42 -26.23
N VAL A 404 23.66 -16.70 -25.84
CA VAL A 404 22.48 -17.48 -25.48
C VAL A 404 21.81 -16.88 -24.25
N ALA A 405 22.58 -16.53 -23.21
CA ALA A 405 22.04 -15.87 -22.04
C ALA A 405 21.41 -14.51 -22.39
N SER A 406 22.11 -13.67 -23.14
CA SER A 406 21.60 -12.35 -23.56
C SER A 406 20.31 -12.46 -24.38
N LEU A 407 20.28 -13.37 -25.38
CA LEU A 407 19.09 -13.59 -26.21
C LEU A 407 17.91 -14.12 -25.39
N GLY A 408 18.18 -14.95 -24.38
CA GLY A 408 17.17 -15.46 -23.46
C GLY A 408 16.51 -14.37 -22.61
N PHE A 409 17.26 -13.31 -22.24
CA PHE A 409 16.73 -12.21 -21.44
C PHE A 409 16.12 -11.07 -22.27
N ILE A 410 16.37 -10.99 -23.59
CA ILE A 410 15.78 -9.96 -24.47
C ILE A 410 14.25 -9.84 -24.31
N PRO A 411 13.46 -10.93 -24.34
CA PRO A 411 12.00 -10.81 -24.19
C PRO A 411 11.60 -10.18 -22.85
N MET A 412 12.31 -10.49 -21.76
CA MET A 412 12.06 -9.90 -20.44
C MET A 412 12.42 -8.42 -20.41
N ALA A 413 13.55 -8.05 -21.00
CA ALA A 413 14.04 -6.68 -21.03
C ALA A 413 13.09 -5.72 -21.79
N PHE A 414 12.39 -6.21 -22.81
CA PHE A 414 11.48 -5.41 -23.65
C PHE A 414 10.00 -5.68 -23.38
N ASN A 415 9.66 -6.49 -22.37
CA ASN A 415 8.28 -6.74 -22.00
C ASN A 415 7.58 -5.45 -21.54
N THR A 416 6.34 -5.22 -21.99
CA THR A 416 5.50 -4.09 -21.62
C THR A 416 4.19 -4.53 -20.93
N GLY A 417 4.02 -5.84 -20.69
CA GLY A 417 2.85 -6.39 -20.05
C GLY A 417 2.86 -6.25 -18.52
N PRO A 418 1.79 -6.69 -17.86
CA PRO A 418 1.72 -6.72 -16.39
C PRO A 418 2.90 -7.51 -15.79
N GLY A 419 3.54 -6.99 -14.75
CA GLY A 419 4.72 -7.58 -14.12
C GLY A 419 6.04 -7.23 -14.81
N SER A 420 6.01 -6.40 -15.85
CA SER A 420 7.22 -5.93 -16.55
C SER A 420 8.10 -5.08 -15.64
N GLU A 421 7.54 -4.39 -14.67
CA GLU A 421 8.24 -3.55 -13.69
C GLU A 421 9.30 -4.36 -12.92
N VAL A 422 8.99 -5.61 -12.61
CA VAL A 422 9.92 -6.53 -11.92
C VAL A 422 10.90 -7.18 -12.88
N GLN A 423 10.47 -7.50 -14.12
CA GLN A 423 11.26 -8.27 -15.07
C GLN A 423 12.27 -7.43 -15.87
N ARG A 424 11.92 -6.18 -16.17
CA ARG A 424 12.79 -5.28 -16.98
C ARG A 424 14.13 -4.93 -16.34
N PRO A 425 14.19 -4.66 -15.02
CA PRO A 425 15.46 -4.33 -14.36
C PRO A 425 16.37 -5.54 -14.13
N LEU A 426 15.81 -6.74 -14.13
CA LEU A 426 16.52 -8.00 -13.93
C LEU A 426 17.43 -8.33 -15.11
#